data_b8c380de28475c9b693d1eb02cb6ffe5
#
_entry.id   b8c380de28475c9b693d1eb02cb6ffe5
#
_cell.length_a   1.000
_cell.length_b   1.000
_cell.length_c   1.000
_cell.angle_alpha   90.00
_cell.angle_beta   90.00
_cell.angle_gamma   90.00
#
_symmetry.space_group_name_H-M   'P 1'
#
loop_
_entity.id
_entity.type
_entity.pdbx_description
1 polymer ?
#
loop_
_entity_poly.entity_id
_entity_poly.type
_entity_poly.pdbx_seq_one_letter_code
_entity_poly.pdbx_strand_id
1 'polypeptide(L)'
;GGLLKRFARHPLFIAAAVDTWIRHYDHRRPVFRVASRRLDEPGPPDPASGVPGVFTVCLNTDPYTYLGTRGLSLVPEATLDSPLAIVTFRSLSPGRLLPALAGALGVGRATVGSSPSVDVRTDVAEAVIAASRPVPWQVDGDHLGEATTLSVRHVPDALDLVVPLASAAFG
;
A
#
# COMPACT_ATOMS: atom_id res chain seq x y z
N GLY A 1 -1.34 26.70 -24.34
CA GLY A 1 -0.53 25.50 -24.69
C GLY A 1 -0.10 24.63 -23.50
N GLY A 2 -0.58 24.89 -22.25
CA GLY A 2 -0.09 24.22 -21.04
C GLY A 2 -0.90 23.01 -20.56
N LEU A 3 -2.16 22.88 -20.96
CA LEU A 3 -3.06 21.82 -20.47
C LEU A 3 -2.76 20.44 -21.08
N LEU A 4 -2.39 20.38 -22.35
CA LEU A 4 -2.05 19.12 -23.04
C LEU A 4 -0.77 18.45 -22.51
N LYS A 5 0.20 19.24 -22.00
CA LYS A 5 1.45 18.70 -21.41
C LYS A 5 1.25 18.03 -20.03
N ARG A 6 0.22 18.41 -19.27
CA ARG A 6 -0.10 17.75 -17.98
C ARG A 6 -0.75 16.39 -18.16
N PHE A 7 -1.55 16.21 -19.20
CA PHE A 7 -2.21 14.92 -19.50
C PHE A 7 -1.30 13.88 -20.16
N ALA A 8 -0.24 14.31 -20.88
CA ALA A 8 0.68 13.39 -21.55
C ALA A 8 1.70 12.72 -20.60
N ARG A 9 1.89 13.21 -19.39
CA ARG A 9 2.83 12.63 -18.42
C ARG A 9 2.33 11.34 -17.76
N HIS A 10 1.04 11.22 -17.50
CA HIS A 10 0.47 10.05 -16.83
C HIS A 10 0.53 8.74 -17.64
N PRO A 11 0.16 8.69 -18.94
CA PRO A 11 0.20 7.42 -19.67
C PRO A 11 1.63 6.93 -19.92
N LEU A 12 2.60 7.83 -20.11
CA LEU A 12 4.02 7.48 -20.26
C LEU A 12 4.61 6.92 -18.97
N PHE A 13 4.23 7.48 -17.83
CA PHE A 13 4.67 7.01 -16.51
C PHE A 13 4.08 5.63 -16.20
N ILE A 14 2.81 5.42 -16.51
CA ILE A 14 2.14 4.12 -16.37
C ILE A 14 2.78 3.09 -17.31
N ALA A 15 3.04 3.45 -18.56
CA ALA A 15 3.68 2.56 -19.53
C ALA A 15 5.11 2.20 -19.09
N ALA A 16 5.89 3.14 -18.60
CA ALA A 16 7.24 2.89 -18.07
C ALA A 16 7.20 2.03 -16.80
N ALA A 17 6.26 2.27 -15.90
CA ALA A 17 6.05 1.45 -14.71
C ALA A 17 5.66 0.02 -15.08
N VAL A 18 4.76 -0.16 -16.04
CA VAL A 18 4.34 -1.48 -16.54
C VAL A 18 5.49 -2.18 -17.27
N ASP A 19 6.27 -1.49 -18.09
CA ASP A 19 7.44 -2.04 -18.77
C ASP A 19 8.51 -2.49 -17.78
N THR A 20 8.83 -1.65 -16.80
CA THR A 20 9.76 -1.98 -15.70
C THR A 20 9.24 -3.18 -14.91
N TRP A 21 7.95 -3.20 -14.60
CA TRP A 21 7.31 -4.28 -13.90
C TRP A 21 7.40 -5.60 -14.68
N ILE A 22 7.11 -5.58 -15.99
CA ILE A 22 7.18 -6.80 -16.84
C ILE A 22 8.60 -7.32 -16.97
N ARG A 23 9.60 -6.47 -17.10
CA ARG A 23 10.97 -6.86 -17.47
C ARG A 23 11.89 -7.13 -16.28
N HIS A 24 11.66 -6.48 -15.15
CA HIS A 24 12.66 -6.45 -14.06
C HIS A 24 12.21 -7.14 -12.78
N TYR A 25 10.92 -7.49 -12.64
CA TYR A 25 10.41 -8.11 -11.43
C TYR A 25 9.99 -9.57 -11.65
N ASP A 26 10.48 -10.48 -10.77
CA ASP A 26 9.92 -11.82 -10.67
C ASP A 26 8.60 -11.75 -9.89
N HIS A 27 7.50 -11.65 -10.62
CA HIS A 27 6.14 -11.46 -10.09
C HIS A 27 5.59 -12.64 -9.30
N ARG A 28 6.31 -13.73 -9.23
CA ARG A 28 5.80 -15.00 -8.70
C ARG A 28 6.52 -15.46 -7.44
N ARG A 29 7.75 -14.99 -7.21
CA ARG A 29 8.56 -15.42 -6.07
C ARG A 29 8.60 -14.32 -5.02
N PRO A 30 8.08 -14.60 -3.81
CA PRO A 30 8.21 -13.67 -2.69
C PRO A 30 9.68 -13.36 -2.43
N VAL A 31 9.98 -12.08 -2.23
CA VAL A 31 11.34 -11.60 -1.97
C VAL A 31 11.54 -11.16 -0.52
N PHE A 32 10.44 -11.01 0.22
CA PHE A 32 10.44 -10.65 1.64
C PHE A 32 9.28 -11.33 2.39
N ARG A 33 9.30 -11.20 3.70
CA ARG A 33 8.20 -11.58 4.61
C ARG A 33 7.78 -10.37 5.42
N VAL A 34 6.48 -10.23 5.64
CA VAL A 34 5.88 -9.17 6.45
C VAL A 34 5.28 -9.77 7.69
N ALA A 35 5.87 -9.49 8.82
CA ALA A 35 5.32 -9.81 10.13
C ALA A 35 4.68 -8.54 10.70
N SER A 36 3.52 -8.67 11.31
CA SER A 36 2.83 -7.54 11.93
C SER A 36 2.28 -7.94 13.30
N ARG A 37 2.19 -6.97 14.18
CA ARG A 37 1.59 -7.06 15.50
C ARG A 37 0.48 -6.04 15.63
N ARG A 38 -0.65 -6.46 16.15
CA ARG A 38 -1.77 -5.57 16.46
C ARG A 38 -1.53 -4.85 17.80
N LEU A 39 -2.33 -3.82 18.08
CA LEU A 39 -2.24 -3.08 19.34
C LEU A 39 -2.50 -3.98 20.58
N ASP A 40 -3.38 -4.95 20.46
CA ASP A 40 -3.81 -5.85 21.53
C ASP A 40 -2.92 -7.10 21.70
N GLU A 41 -1.95 -7.29 20.79
CA GLU A 41 -1.04 -8.43 20.82
C GLU A 41 0.25 -8.11 21.58
N PRO A 42 0.74 -9.01 22.47
CA PRO A 42 2.00 -8.81 23.18
C PRO A 42 3.22 -9.18 22.33
N GLY A 43 4.37 -8.58 22.68
CA GLY A 43 5.66 -8.91 22.07
C GLY A 43 5.91 -8.24 20.71
N PRO A 44 7.11 -8.37 20.16
CA PRO A 44 7.46 -7.85 18.83
C PRO A 44 6.93 -8.75 17.70
N PRO A 45 6.78 -8.22 16.49
CA PRO A 45 6.48 -9.05 15.32
C PRO A 45 7.58 -10.06 15.05
N ASP A 46 7.23 -11.34 14.83
CA ASP A 46 8.18 -12.38 14.47
C ASP A 46 8.30 -12.51 12.94
N PRO A 47 9.44 -12.13 12.32
CA PRO A 47 9.65 -12.24 10.89
C PRO A 47 9.51 -13.68 10.34
N ALA A 48 9.77 -14.70 11.16
CA ALA A 48 9.67 -16.10 10.74
C ALA A 48 8.21 -16.50 10.43
N SER A 49 7.25 -15.93 11.18
CA SER A 49 5.82 -16.15 10.99
C SER A 49 5.20 -15.23 9.93
N GLY A 50 5.97 -14.28 9.38
CA GLY A 50 5.49 -13.25 8.47
C GLY A 50 4.90 -13.80 7.17
N VAL A 51 4.01 -13.03 6.56
CA VAL A 51 3.39 -13.32 5.25
C VAL A 51 4.40 -13.10 4.14
N PRO A 52 4.59 -14.07 3.22
CA PRO A 52 5.48 -13.88 2.08
C PRO A 52 4.88 -12.86 1.09
N GLY A 53 5.71 -11.95 0.58
CA GLY A 53 5.28 -10.88 -0.31
C GLY A 53 6.27 -10.55 -1.42
N VAL A 54 5.74 -10.01 -2.50
CA VAL A 54 6.49 -9.41 -3.61
C VAL A 54 6.36 -7.88 -3.62
N PHE A 55 5.27 -7.37 -3.03
CA PHE A 55 5.01 -5.95 -2.87
C PHE A 55 4.18 -5.74 -1.60
N THR A 56 4.47 -4.71 -0.84
CA THR A 56 3.68 -4.34 0.34
C THR A 56 3.52 -2.83 0.44
N VAL A 57 2.37 -2.42 0.93
CA VAL A 57 2.03 -1.02 1.20
C VAL A 57 1.66 -0.91 2.67
N CYS A 58 2.24 0.07 3.33
CA CYS A 58 1.85 0.48 4.68
C CYS A 58 1.05 1.79 4.57
N LEU A 59 -0.14 1.80 5.12
CA LEU A 59 -1.09 2.91 5.04
C LEU A 59 -1.42 3.42 6.44
N ASN A 60 -1.53 4.73 6.56
CA ASN A 60 -2.14 5.41 7.70
C ASN A 60 -3.49 6.05 7.35
N THR A 61 -3.88 6.03 6.08
CA THR A 61 -5.15 6.55 5.57
C THR A 61 -5.50 5.95 4.22
N ASP A 62 -6.77 6.04 3.83
CA ASP A 62 -7.29 5.68 2.52
C ASP A 62 -8.02 6.91 1.91
N PRO A 63 -8.01 7.13 0.58
CA PRO A 63 -7.41 6.29 -0.46
C PRO A 63 -5.88 6.39 -0.54
N TYR A 64 -5.25 5.29 -0.95
CA TYR A 64 -3.79 5.20 -1.13
C TYR A 64 -3.25 6.24 -2.12
N THR A 65 -3.96 6.44 -3.22
CA THR A 65 -3.62 7.41 -4.26
C THR A 65 -4.82 7.68 -5.15
N TYR A 66 -4.66 8.56 -6.14
CA TYR A 66 -5.71 8.88 -7.09
C TYR A 66 -5.28 8.55 -8.52
N LEU A 67 -6.16 7.87 -9.27
CA LEU A 67 -6.04 7.67 -10.70
C LEU A 67 -7.01 8.65 -11.41
N GLY A 68 -6.49 9.82 -11.78
CA GLY A 68 -7.33 10.94 -12.23
C GLY A 68 -8.18 11.49 -11.08
N THR A 69 -9.51 11.37 -11.19
CA THR A 69 -10.48 11.78 -10.15
C THR A 69 -10.92 10.62 -9.26
N ARG A 70 -10.52 9.38 -9.56
CA ARG A 70 -10.88 8.20 -8.78
C ARG A 70 -9.82 7.88 -7.74
N GLY A 71 -10.23 7.77 -6.49
CA GLY A 71 -9.40 7.23 -5.41
C GLY A 71 -9.13 5.74 -5.64
N LEU A 72 -7.90 5.32 -5.44
CA LEU A 72 -7.50 3.92 -5.37
C LEU A 72 -7.56 3.51 -3.90
N SER A 73 -8.66 2.88 -3.52
CA SER A 73 -8.92 2.45 -2.14
C SER A 73 -8.39 1.03 -1.94
N LEU A 74 -7.44 0.86 -1.03
CA LEU A 74 -6.89 -0.44 -0.67
C LEU A 74 -7.53 -0.98 0.61
N VAL A 75 -7.76 -0.10 1.58
CA VAL A 75 -8.32 -0.43 2.91
C VAL A 75 -9.25 0.71 3.31
N PRO A 76 -10.53 0.68 2.92
CA PRO A 76 -11.50 1.75 3.19
C PRO A 76 -11.63 2.14 4.67
N GLU A 77 -11.29 1.21 5.56
CA GLU A 77 -11.36 1.42 7.01
C GLU A 77 -10.13 2.17 7.56
N ALA A 78 -9.06 2.36 6.78
CA ALA A 78 -7.88 3.08 7.21
C ALA A 78 -8.17 4.58 7.29
N THR A 79 -8.10 5.14 8.49
CA THR A 79 -8.32 6.55 8.78
C THR A 79 -7.14 7.11 9.58
N LEU A 80 -7.00 8.42 9.65
CA LEU A 80 -5.94 9.07 10.43
C LEU A 80 -6.02 8.75 11.93
N ASP A 81 -7.20 8.37 12.41
CA ASP A 81 -7.44 8.02 13.82
C ASP A 81 -7.22 6.53 14.11
N SER A 82 -6.97 5.72 13.07
CA SER A 82 -6.72 4.28 13.22
C SER A 82 -5.22 3.96 13.18
N PRO A 83 -4.80 2.81 13.76
CA PRO A 83 -3.46 2.29 13.55
C PRO A 83 -3.18 2.00 12.07
N LEU A 84 -1.96 1.55 11.78
CA LEU A 84 -1.54 1.28 10.41
C LEU A 84 -2.37 0.14 9.79
N ALA A 85 -2.55 0.23 8.47
CA ALA A 85 -3.01 -0.88 7.64
C ALA A 85 -1.87 -1.36 6.73
N ILE A 86 -1.69 -2.68 6.63
CA ILE A 86 -0.67 -3.31 5.80
C ILE A 86 -1.35 -4.15 4.73
N VAL A 87 -1.02 -3.87 3.48
CA VAL A 87 -1.51 -4.63 2.32
C VAL A 87 -0.33 -5.32 1.66
N THR A 88 -0.27 -6.64 1.72
CA THR A 88 0.82 -7.44 1.17
C THR A 88 0.34 -8.25 -0.02
N PHE A 89 0.93 -8.03 -1.18
CA PHE A 89 0.70 -8.79 -2.40
C PHE A 89 1.67 -9.96 -2.46
N ARG A 90 1.14 -11.18 -2.44
CA ARG A 90 1.91 -12.42 -2.54
C ARG A 90 2.32 -12.73 -3.98
N SER A 91 1.66 -12.12 -4.95
CA SER A 91 1.95 -12.26 -6.38
C SER A 91 1.40 -11.06 -7.13
N LEU A 92 2.17 -10.56 -8.08
CA LEU A 92 1.76 -9.51 -9.01
C LEU A 92 1.47 -10.09 -10.41
N SER A 93 1.20 -11.38 -10.55
CA SER A 93 0.80 -11.94 -11.84
C SER A 93 -0.48 -11.26 -12.36
N PRO A 94 -0.59 -10.96 -13.66
CA PRO A 94 -1.71 -10.18 -14.20
C PRO A 94 -3.09 -10.74 -13.83
N GLY A 95 -3.27 -12.06 -13.88
CA GLY A 95 -4.53 -12.71 -13.55
C GLY A 95 -4.95 -12.55 -12.08
N ARG A 96 -4.02 -12.24 -11.17
CA ARG A 96 -4.29 -12.00 -9.75
C ARG A 96 -4.34 -10.51 -9.42
N LEU A 97 -3.54 -9.71 -10.11
CA LEU A 97 -3.46 -8.27 -9.89
C LEU A 97 -4.69 -7.53 -10.43
N LEU A 98 -5.18 -7.91 -11.62
CA LEU A 98 -6.33 -7.23 -12.25
C LEU A 98 -7.60 -7.25 -11.39
N PRO A 99 -8.02 -8.37 -10.77
CA PRO A 99 -9.16 -8.36 -9.85
C PRO A 99 -8.95 -7.48 -8.62
N ALA A 100 -7.73 -7.47 -8.05
CA ALA A 100 -7.40 -6.63 -6.91
C ALA A 100 -7.46 -5.13 -7.27
N LEU A 101 -6.93 -4.75 -8.44
CA LEU A 101 -7.02 -3.37 -8.95
C LEU A 101 -8.46 -2.96 -9.25
N ALA A 102 -9.27 -3.85 -9.83
CA ALA A 102 -10.68 -3.59 -10.06
C ALA A 102 -11.40 -3.32 -8.73
N GLY A 103 -11.13 -4.14 -7.70
CA GLY A 103 -11.64 -3.92 -6.35
C GLY A 103 -11.21 -2.58 -5.77
N ALA A 104 -9.92 -2.23 -5.88
CA ALA A 104 -9.36 -0.97 -5.40
C ALA A 104 -9.97 0.26 -6.09
N LEU A 105 -10.42 0.12 -7.33
CA LEU A 105 -11.10 1.17 -8.09
C LEU A 105 -12.63 1.18 -7.89
N GLY A 106 -13.15 0.32 -7.01
CA GLY A 106 -14.59 0.20 -6.77
C GLY A 106 -15.36 -0.38 -7.96
N VAL A 107 -14.70 -1.17 -8.81
CA VAL A 107 -15.33 -1.83 -9.95
C VAL A 107 -15.89 -3.18 -9.48
N GLY A 108 -17.22 -3.28 -9.42
CA GLY A 108 -17.91 -4.47 -8.94
C GLY A 108 -18.03 -4.51 -7.39
N ARG A 109 -18.23 -5.73 -6.86
CA ARG A 109 -18.40 -5.98 -5.41
C ARG A 109 -17.14 -6.51 -4.72
N ALA A 110 -16.07 -6.75 -5.47
CA ALA A 110 -14.82 -7.25 -4.93
C ALA A 110 -14.06 -6.14 -4.20
N THR A 111 -13.46 -6.47 -3.08
CA THR A 111 -12.48 -5.62 -2.39
C THR A 111 -11.08 -6.16 -2.66
N VAL A 112 -10.06 -5.36 -2.41
CA VAL A 112 -8.66 -5.79 -2.55
C VAL A 112 -8.38 -7.02 -1.69
N GLY A 113 -8.90 -7.04 -0.46
CA GLY A 113 -8.74 -8.15 0.49
C GLY A 113 -9.49 -9.43 0.13
N SER A 114 -10.42 -9.39 -0.83
CA SER A 114 -11.10 -10.63 -1.29
C SER A 114 -10.23 -11.49 -2.21
N SER A 115 -9.10 -10.97 -2.68
CA SER A 115 -8.16 -11.73 -3.50
C SER A 115 -7.28 -12.64 -2.64
N PRO A 116 -7.20 -13.96 -2.90
CA PRO A 116 -6.35 -14.89 -2.13
C PRO A 116 -4.84 -14.59 -2.28
N SER A 117 -4.47 -13.74 -3.22
CA SER A 117 -3.09 -13.29 -3.42
C SER A 117 -2.75 -12.01 -2.67
N VAL A 118 -3.68 -11.45 -1.92
CA VAL A 118 -3.50 -10.25 -1.11
C VAL A 118 -3.79 -10.57 0.35
N ASP A 119 -2.90 -10.15 1.22
CA ASP A 119 -3.09 -10.19 2.67
C ASP A 119 -3.31 -8.76 3.14
N VAL A 120 -4.39 -8.53 3.87
CA VAL A 120 -4.74 -7.22 4.45
C VAL A 120 -4.75 -7.35 5.96
N ARG A 121 -4.01 -6.49 6.63
CA ARG A 121 -3.95 -6.39 8.09
C ARG A 121 -4.31 -4.98 8.51
N THR A 122 -5.27 -4.85 9.38
CA THR A 122 -5.68 -3.59 10.02
C THR A 122 -5.27 -3.56 11.49
N ASP A 123 -5.38 -2.40 12.11
CA ASP A 123 -5.05 -2.20 13.53
C ASP A 123 -3.61 -2.59 13.88
N VAL A 124 -2.69 -2.40 12.94
CA VAL A 124 -1.28 -2.78 13.09
C VAL A 124 -0.55 -1.72 13.89
N ALA A 125 -0.02 -2.11 15.05
CA ALA A 125 0.83 -1.28 15.88
C ALA A 125 2.28 -1.24 15.36
N GLU A 126 2.75 -2.39 14.87
CA GLU A 126 4.12 -2.54 14.40
C GLU A 126 4.20 -3.61 13.31
N ALA A 127 5.04 -3.37 12.30
CA ALA A 127 5.35 -4.35 11.28
C ALA A 127 6.85 -4.38 10.98
N VAL A 128 7.35 -5.59 10.68
CA VAL A 128 8.72 -5.83 10.22
C VAL A 128 8.65 -6.50 8.85
N ILE A 129 9.31 -5.88 7.89
CA ILE A 129 9.53 -6.42 6.55
C ILE A 129 10.96 -6.94 6.49
N ALA A 130 11.13 -8.26 6.36
CA ALA A 130 12.43 -8.91 6.29
C ALA A 130 12.63 -9.53 4.92
N ALA A 131 13.64 -9.07 4.19
CA ALA A 131 13.99 -9.52 2.84
C ALA A 131 15.28 -10.34 2.83
N SER A 132 15.38 -11.31 1.93
CA SER A 132 16.58 -12.14 1.74
C SER A 132 17.70 -11.40 0.99
N ARG A 133 17.41 -10.27 0.36
CA ARG A 133 18.32 -9.38 -0.35
C ARG A 133 17.82 -7.95 -0.23
N PRO A 134 18.65 -6.93 -0.47
CA PRO A 134 18.18 -5.55 -0.50
C PRO A 134 17.00 -5.38 -1.46
N VAL A 135 15.96 -4.70 -1.00
CA VAL A 135 14.76 -4.34 -1.79
C VAL A 135 14.56 -2.84 -1.74
N PRO A 136 14.14 -2.21 -2.84
CA PRO A 136 13.86 -0.79 -2.87
C PRO A 136 12.65 -0.46 -2.00
N TRP A 137 12.69 0.68 -1.33
CA TRP A 137 11.58 1.20 -0.56
C TRP A 137 11.39 2.69 -0.76
N GLN A 138 10.19 3.17 -0.47
CA GLN A 138 9.78 4.55 -0.66
C GLN A 138 8.80 4.99 0.43
N VAL A 139 8.72 6.28 0.67
CA VAL A 139 7.70 6.93 1.48
C VAL A 139 7.08 8.05 0.63
N ASP A 140 5.76 8.05 0.53
CA ASP A 140 4.97 9.07 -0.21
C ASP A 140 5.45 9.31 -1.66
N GLY A 141 6.02 8.29 -2.29
CA GLY A 141 6.55 8.35 -3.64
C GLY A 141 8.04 8.69 -3.75
N ASP A 142 8.68 9.10 -2.65
CA ASP A 142 10.12 9.39 -2.60
C ASP A 142 10.92 8.12 -2.35
N HIS A 143 11.79 7.75 -3.30
CA HIS A 143 12.67 6.60 -3.16
C HIS A 143 13.77 6.90 -2.13
N LEU A 144 13.88 6.06 -1.09
CA LEU A 144 14.80 6.23 0.03
C LEU A 144 15.97 5.23 0.03
N GLY A 145 16.12 4.47 -1.07
CA GLY A 145 17.19 3.50 -1.22
C GLY A 145 16.73 2.05 -1.10
N GLU A 146 17.62 1.18 -0.65
CA GLU A 146 17.37 -0.26 -0.51
C GLU A 146 17.66 -0.72 0.93
N ALA A 147 16.89 -1.71 1.40
CA ALA A 147 17.08 -2.30 2.71
C ALA A 147 16.74 -3.79 2.71
N THR A 148 17.35 -4.55 3.61
CA THR A 148 17.00 -5.95 3.89
C THR A 148 15.99 -6.07 5.02
N THR A 149 15.89 -5.04 5.87
CA THR A 149 14.94 -5.00 6.96
C THR A 149 14.39 -3.60 7.11
N LEU A 150 13.07 -3.50 7.19
CA LEU A 150 12.34 -2.27 7.49
C LEU A 150 11.41 -2.52 8.65
N SER A 151 11.41 -1.59 9.61
CA SER A 151 10.47 -1.60 10.74
C SER A 151 9.59 -0.37 10.63
N VAL A 152 8.28 -0.58 10.70
CA VAL A 152 7.27 0.46 10.65
C VAL A 152 6.44 0.38 11.92
N ARG A 153 6.20 1.51 12.56
CA ARG A 153 5.45 1.57 13.82
C ARG A 153 4.42 2.69 13.78
N HIS A 154 3.23 2.39 14.27
CA HIS A 154 2.23 3.41 14.56
C HIS A 154 2.69 4.26 15.75
N VAL A 155 2.64 5.58 15.57
CA VAL A 155 2.89 6.56 16.62
C VAL A 155 1.62 7.40 16.73
N PRO A 156 0.80 7.18 17.76
CA PRO A 156 -0.40 7.97 17.95
C PRO A 156 -0.03 9.44 18.23
N ASP A 157 -0.89 10.35 17.85
CA ASP A 157 -0.75 11.79 18.12
C ASP A 157 0.59 12.39 17.67
N ALA A 158 1.16 11.86 16.59
CA ALA A 158 2.46 12.28 16.07
C ALA A 158 2.44 13.69 15.46
N LEU A 159 1.27 14.17 15.04
CA LEU A 159 1.05 15.47 14.41
C LEU A 159 -0.26 16.08 14.84
N ASP A 160 -0.24 17.39 15.11
CA ASP A 160 -1.43 18.21 15.21
C ASP A 160 -1.76 18.80 13.84
N LEU A 161 -2.86 18.38 13.24
CA LEU A 161 -3.32 18.90 11.95
C LEU A 161 -4.36 20.00 12.14
N VAL A 162 -4.10 21.17 11.60
CA VAL A 162 -5.10 22.21 11.47
C VAL A 162 -5.99 21.89 10.26
N VAL A 163 -7.18 21.39 10.54
CA VAL A 163 -8.19 21.15 9.50
C VAL A 163 -9.24 22.26 9.52
N PRO A 164 -9.79 22.69 8.36
CA PRO A 164 -10.95 23.56 8.34
C PRO A 164 -12.08 22.89 9.14
N LEU A 165 -12.70 23.63 10.03
CA LEU A 165 -13.97 23.17 10.62
C LEU A 165 -14.89 22.85 9.45
N ALA A 166 -15.37 21.62 9.39
CA ALA A 166 -16.35 21.23 8.38
C ALA A 166 -17.45 22.27 8.42
N SER A 167 -17.64 23.01 7.33
CA SER A 167 -18.75 23.91 7.22
C SER A 167 -19.99 23.08 7.50
N ALA A 168 -20.64 23.35 8.62
CA ALA A 168 -21.92 22.75 8.94
C ALA A 168 -22.77 22.85 7.70
N ALA A 169 -23.21 21.70 7.21
CA ALA A 169 -23.93 21.51 5.99
C ALA A 169 -24.86 22.68 5.68
N PHE A 170 -24.68 23.25 4.52
CA PHE A 170 -25.82 23.94 3.90
C PHE A 170 -26.86 22.85 3.61
N GLY A 171 -27.92 22.89 4.43
CA GLY A 171 -29.13 22.13 4.24
C GLY A 171 -29.87 22.52 2.97
#